data_080a2f6487b06d7ea240708bab118b49
#
_entry.id   080a2f6487b06d7ea240708bab118b49
#
_cell.length_a   1.000
_cell.length_b   1.000
_cell.length_c   1.000
_cell.angle_alpha   90.00
_cell.angle_beta   90.00
_cell.angle_gamma   90.00
#
_symmetry.space_group_name_H-M   'P 1'
#
loop_
_entity.id
_entity.type
_entity.pdbx_description
1 polymer ?
#
loop_
_entity_poly.entity_id
_entity_poly.type
_entity_poly.pdbx_seq_one_letter_code
_entity_poly.pdbx_strand_id
1 'polypeptide(L)'
;MYSARRRGQQMHNPWFWHRTVVTRWLPMMALPLLTSVPAAWPQPEPALPPLSSEQVVQHLMEKNLERAAALQHYVGKRSYRLEYHGFPASAEATMEVEVNYDAPASKHFTIVSATGSKLIQTRVFHRLLETEEQAGDASNRKQTELGSENYTFSLAGTEGPNYVLNVEPKVESKFLYRGKIWVDGHDFAVTRIEAQPAKSPSFWTTKSMIHHTYQRVDNEFYLPKENKTITSVRLGGTATLTIEYQSYQVTAAKPLALARKPVPSAVGFAWPDGGSNQEVANFMSSRR
;
A
#
# COMPACT_ATOMS: atom_id res chain seq x y z
N MET A 1 -46.01 -5.32 53.55
CA MET A 1 -47.15 -6.28 53.54
C MET A 1 -46.73 -7.46 52.71
N TYR A 2 -46.52 -8.51 53.41
CA TYR A 2 -46.86 -9.97 53.22
C TYR A 2 -46.23 -10.60 52.01
N SER A 3 -45.20 -11.48 52.20
CA SER A 3 -45.30 -12.84 52.81
C SER A 3 -45.82 -13.84 51.78
N ALA A 4 -45.31 -15.00 51.48
CA ALA A 4 -44.59 -16.03 52.19
C ALA A 4 -44.46 -17.21 51.23
N ARG A 5 -43.34 -17.95 51.27
CA ARG A 5 -43.22 -19.34 51.83
C ARG A 5 -44.07 -20.43 51.14
N ARG A 6 -43.54 -21.56 50.70
CA ARG A 6 -42.98 -22.72 51.40
C ARG A 6 -42.72 -23.86 50.37
N ARG A 7 -41.61 -24.57 50.43
CA ARG A 7 -41.40 -25.93 51.02
C ARG A 7 -42.32 -27.02 50.41
N GLY A 8 -41.83 -28.11 50.01
CA GLY A 8 -41.07 -29.14 50.66
C GLY A 8 -41.14 -30.46 49.97
N GLN A 9 -40.16 -31.24 50.29
CA GLN A 9 -40.13 -32.65 50.69
C GLN A 9 -40.31 -33.70 49.57
N GLN A 10 -39.29 -34.42 49.32
CA GLN A 10 -38.75 -35.65 49.97
C GLN A 10 -39.64 -36.90 49.81
N MET A 11 -38.95 -37.92 49.45
CA MET A 11 -38.97 -39.36 49.95
C MET A 11 -39.39 -40.37 48.91
N HIS A 12 -38.65 -41.29 48.66
CA HIS A 12 -38.35 -42.61 49.17
C HIS A 12 -37.96 -43.57 48.04
N ASN A 13 -36.86 -44.26 48.27
CA ASN A 13 -36.51 -45.55 47.78
C ASN A 13 -37.48 -46.63 48.39
N PRO A 14 -37.69 -47.82 47.86
CA PRO A 14 -36.73 -48.89 48.07
C PRO A 14 -36.68 -50.03 47.02
N TRP A 15 -35.51 -50.64 46.96
CA TRP A 15 -35.23 -52.11 46.87
C TRP A 15 -36.00 -53.01 45.92
N PHE A 16 -35.29 -53.80 45.04
CA PHE A 16 -35.33 -55.27 44.98
C PHE A 16 -34.27 -55.81 43.98
N TRP A 17 -33.35 -56.52 44.53
CA TRP A 17 -32.65 -57.77 44.34
C TRP A 17 -32.61 -58.47 42.96
N HIS A 18 -31.35 -58.92 42.66
CA HIS A 18 -30.90 -60.16 42.02
C HIS A 18 -30.95 -60.29 40.50
N ARG A 19 -29.80 -60.39 39.88
CA ARG A 19 -29.17 -61.64 39.40
C ARG A 19 -27.83 -61.34 38.73
N THR A 20 -26.79 -61.92 39.34
CA THR A 20 -25.45 -62.07 38.78
C THR A 20 -25.51 -62.90 37.51
N VAL A 21 -25.09 -62.29 36.38
CA VAL A 21 -24.65 -63.07 35.22
C VAL A 21 -23.20 -62.64 34.98
N VAL A 22 -22.32 -63.55 35.34
CA VAL A 22 -20.87 -63.42 35.06
C VAL A 22 -20.67 -63.72 33.57
N THR A 23 -20.52 -62.71 32.77
CA THR A 23 -20.07 -62.86 31.39
C THR A 23 -18.61 -62.37 31.33
N ARG A 24 -17.71 -63.34 31.17
CA ARG A 24 -16.28 -63.13 30.92
C ARG A 24 -16.16 -62.37 29.64
N TRP A 25 -15.76 -61.07 29.73
CA TRP A 25 -15.32 -60.32 28.60
C TRP A 25 -13.78 -60.35 28.55
N LEU A 26 -13.25 -60.93 27.47
CA LEU A 26 -11.85 -60.84 27.07
C LEU A 26 -11.55 -59.37 26.73
N PRO A 27 -10.45 -58.80 27.21
CA PRO A 27 -10.03 -57.49 26.74
C PRO A 27 -9.49 -57.63 25.31
N MET A 28 -10.26 -57.16 24.35
CA MET A 28 -9.80 -56.95 22.98
C MET A 28 -8.84 -55.73 23.02
N MET A 29 -7.52 -55.99 22.99
CA MET A 29 -6.49 -54.98 22.84
C MET A 29 -6.69 -54.25 21.51
N ALA A 30 -7.34 -53.08 21.54
CA ALA A 30 -7.36 -52.17 20.43
C ALA A 30 -5.98 -51.49 20.36
N LEU A 31 -5.17 -51.92 19.42
CA LEU A 31 -3.92 -51.28 19.06
C LEU A 31 -4.28 -49.90 18.43
N PRO A 32 -3.84 -48.73 18.97
CA PRO A 32 -4.05 -47.46 18.29
C PRO A 32 -3.15 -47.46 17.05
N LEU A 33 -3.76 -47.47 15.87
CA LEU A 33 -3.09 -47.08 14.62
C LEU A 33 -2.67 -45.63 14.74
N LEU A 34 -1.41 -45.39 15.11
CA LEU A 34 -0.75 -44.10 14.98
C LEU A 34 -0.65 -43.78 13.48
N THR A 35 -1.66 -43.11 12.95
CA THR A 35 -1.55 -42.47 11.63
C THR A 35 -0.56 -41.29 11.79
N SER A 36 0.68 -41.54 11.44
CA SER A 36 1.67 -40.47 11.27
C SER A 36 1.20 -39.61 10.11
N VAL A 37 0.61 -38.45 10.44
CA VAL A 37 0.38 -37.38 9.46
C VAL A 37 1.78 -36.91 9.00
N PRO A 38 2.14 -37.09 7.74
CA PRO A 38 3.42 -36.54 7.27
C PRO A 38 3.40 -35.03 7.50
N ALA A 39 4.35 -34.51 8.26
CA ALA A 39 4.59 -33.09 8.36
C ALA A 39 4.80 -32.56 6.94
N ALA A 40 3.85 -31.77 6.45
CA ALA A 40 4.00 -31.08 5.17
C ALA A 40 5.19 -30.13 5.31
N TRP A 41 6.31 -30.49 4.73
CA TRP A 41 7.44 -29.59 4.59
C TRP A 41 6.98 -28.40 3.77
N PRO A 42 7.31 -27.15 4.19
CA PRO A 42 6.98 -25.98 3.39
C PRO A 42 7.62 -26.22 2.00
N GLN A 43 6.75 -26.30 0.98
CA GLN A 43 7.24 -26.37 -0.40
C GLN A 43 7.94 -25.05 -0.69
N PRO A 44 9.15 -25.07 -1.27
CA PRO A 44 9.79 -23.83 -1.72
C PRO A 44 8.85 -23.15 -2.70
N GLU A 45 8.60 -21.85 -2.49
CA GLU A 45 7.85 -21.04 -3.45
C GLU A 45 8.49 -21.22 -4.84
N PRO A 46 7.68 -21.39 -5.90
CA PRO A 46 8.21 -21.55 -7.24
C PRO A 46 9.09 -20.34 -7.59
N ALA A 47 10.33 -20.62 -7.94
CA ALA A 47 11.28 -19.58 -8.34
C ALA A 47 10.73 -18.81 -9.56
N LEU A 48 10.85 -17.49 -9.53
CA LEU A 48 10.46 -16.65 -10.66
C LEU A 48 11.26 -17.02 -11.93
N PRO A 49 10.66 -16.92 -13.12
CA PRO A 49 11.36 -17.09 -14.36
C PRO A 49 12.59 -16.17 -14.46
N PRO A 50 13.72 -16.61 -15.02
CA PRO A 50 14.88 -15.75 -15.20
C PRO A 50 14.63 -14.75 -16.34
N LEU A 51 14.12 -13.56 -16.02
CA LEU A 51 13.92 -12.46 -16.96
C LEU A 51 15.04 -11.43 -16.83
N SER A 52 15.37 -10.75 -17.95
CA SER A 52 16.26 -9.59 -17.90
C SER A 52 15.52 -8.36 -17.34
N SER A 53 16.26 -7.34 -16.89
CA SER A 53 15.67 -6.08 -16.44
C SER A 53 14.78 -5.43 -17.50
N GLU A 54 15.19 -5.48 -18.77
CA GLU A 54 14.44 -4.92 -19.90
C GLU A 54 13.11 -5.66 -20.11
N GLN A 55 13.12 -6.99 -19.99
CA GLN A 55 11.90 -7.80 -20.11
C GLN A 55 10.92 -7.51 -18.98
N VAL A 56 11.42 -7.42 -17.73
CA VAL A 56 10.56 -7.08 -16.57
C VAL A 56 9.96 -5.69 -16.75
N VAL A 57 10.75 -4.69 -17.16
CA VAL A 57 10.28 -3.31 -17.41
C VAL A 57 9.28 -3.27 -18.57
N GLN A 58 9.51 -4.00 -19.65
CA GLN A 58 8.58 -4.08 -20.76
C GLN A 58 7.23 -4.62 -20.32
N HIS A 59 7.19 -5.75 -19.63
CA HIS A 59 5.94 -6.31 -19.11
C HIS A 59 5.25 -5.37 -18.10
N LEU A 60 6.03 -4.74 -17.21
CA LEU A 60 5.51 -3.74 -16.29
C LEU A 60 4.79 -2.60 -17.03
N MET A 61 5.41 -2.04 -18.07
CA MET A 61 4.82 -0.93 -18.85
C MET A 61 3.56 -1.38 -19.59
N GLU A 62 3.60 -2.55 -20.26
CA GLU A 62 2.45 -3.11 -20.96
C GLU A 62 1.26 -3.32 -20.01
N LYS A 63 1.51 -3.96 -18.85
CA LYS A 63 0.46 -4.23 -17.86
C LYS A 63 -0.07 -2.97 -17.18
N ASN A 64 0.76 -1.96 -16.97
CA ASN A 64 0.31 -0.67 -16.45
C ASN A 64 -0.60 0.07 -17.45
N LEU A 65 -0.29 0.02 -18.74
CA LEU A 65 -1.15 0.57 -19.79
C LEU A 65 -2.52 -0.13 -19.84
N GLU A 66 -2.53 -1.47 -19.75
CA GLU A 66 -3.77 -2.24 -19.69
C GLU A 66 -4.64 -1.84 -18.48
N ARG A 67 -4.04 -1.78 -17.29
CA ARG A 67 -4.75 -1.39 -16.05
C ARG A 67 -5.26 0.05 -16.10
N ALA A 68 -4.45 0.97 -16.63
CA ALA A 68 -4.83 2.36 -16.77
C ALA A 68 -6.02 2.54 -17.75
N ALA A 69 -6.05 1.76 -18.84
CA ALA A 69 -7.17 1.77 -19.78
C ALA A 69 -8.44 1.13 -19.17
N ALA A 70 -8.29 0.16 -18.28
CA ALA A 70 -9.41 -0.50 -17.61
C ALA A 70 -10.00 0.33 -16.46
N LEU A 71 -9.18 1.11 -15.74
CA LEU A 71 -9.60 1.91 -14.60
C LEU A 71 -10.40 3.12 -15.07
N GLN A 72 -11.71 3.16 -14.78
CA GLN A 72 -12.57 4.29 -15.16
C GLN A 72 -12.78 5.27 -14.01
N HIS A 73 -13.04 4.75 -12.83
CA HIS A 73 -13.38 5.55 -11.67
C HIS A 73 -13.02 4.83 -10.40
N TYR A 74 -12.62 5.54 -9.35
CA TYR A 74 -12.62 5.04 -7.98
C TYR A 74 -12.93 6.12 -6.97
N VAL A 75 -13.54 5.70 -5.87
CA VAL A 75 -13.66 6.48 -4.64
C VAL A 75 -12.78 5.82 -3.58
N GLY A 76 -12.13 6.62 -2.75
CA GLY A 76 -11.30 6.14 -1.66
C GLY A 76 -11.18 7.15 -0.53
N LYS A 77 -10.64 6.71 0.60
CA LYS A 77 -10.32 7.57 1.75
C LYS A 77 -8.82 7.60 1.95
N ARG A 78 -8.31 8.74 2.39
CA ARG A 78 -6.91 8.93 2.73
C ARG A 78 -6.79 9.61 4.07
N SER A 79 -5.83 9.10 4.87
CA SER A 79 -5.39 9.75 6.11
C SER A 79 -3.99 10.31 5.90
N TYR A 80 -3.83 11.59 6.15
CA TYR A 80 -2.55 12.31 6.11
C TYR A 80 -2.11 12.58 7.53
N ARG A 81 -0.86 12.24 7.84
CA ARG A 81 -0.21 12.59 9.11
C ARG A 81 1.16 13.16 8.85
N LEU A 82 1.44 14.34 9.36
CA LEU A 82 2.78 14.94 9.36
C LEU A 82 3.23 15.21 10.77
N GLU A 83 4.39 14.66 11.12
CA GLU A 83 5.08 14.85 12.39
C GLU A 83 6.42 15.53 12.11
N TYR A 84 6.64 16.68 12.73
CA TYR A 84 7.90 17.38 12.69
C TYR A 84 8.54 17.40 14.06
N HIS A 85 9.76 16.91 14.16
CA HIS A 85 10.59 16.94 15.37
C HIS A 85 11.84 17.76 15.08
N GLY A 86 12.00 18.90 15.75
CA GLY A 86 13.15 19.77 15.55
C GLY A 86 12.96 21.20 16.08
N PHE A 87 13.95 22.06 15.77
CA PHE A 87 13.92 23.47 16.14
C PHE A 87 12.98 24.27 15.18
N PRO A 88 12.28 25.32 15.66
CA PRO A 88 12.22 25.82 17.04
C PRO A 88 11.30 25.02 17.96
N ALA A 89 10.39 24.23 17.43
CA ALA A 89 9.46 23.39 18.18
C ALA A 89 8.91 22.27 17.30
N SER A 90 8.59 21.16 17.91
CA SER A 90 7.85 20.06 17.24
C SER A 90 6.44 20.51 16.86
N ALA A 91 5.91 19.92 15.81
CA ALA A 91 4.56 20.16 15.33
C ALA A 91 3.99 18.93 14.66
N GLU A 92 2.69 18.74 14.79
CA GLU A 92 1.95 17.64 14.20
C GLU A 92 0.64 18.15 13.60
N ALA A 93 0.20 17.51 12.52
CA ALA A 93 -1.15 17.67 11.99
C ALA A 93 -1.62 16.39 11.32
N THR A 94 -2.94 16.21 11.31
CA THR A 94 -3.62 15.14 10.58
C THR A 94 -4.71 15.72 9.71
N MET A 95 -5.06 15.00 8.64
CA MET A 95 -6.14 15.36 7.73
C MET A 95 -6.74 14.10 7.12
N GLU A 96 -8.07 14.00 7.14
CA GLU A 96 -8.84 12.96 6.46
C GLU A 96 -9.45 13.53 5.19
N VAL A 97 -9.34 12.77 4.10
CA VAL A 97 -9.76 13.21 2.76
C VAL A 97 -10.51 12.09 2.06
N GLU A 98 -11.63 12.43 1.43
CA GLU A 98 -12.25 11.58 0.42
C GLU A 98 -11.71 11.96 -0.96
N VAL A 99 -11.40 10.94 -1.75
CA VAL A 99 -10.83 11.07 -3.09
C VAL A 99 -11.79 10.49 -4.09
N ASN A 100 -12.05 11.23 -5.15
CA ASN A 100 -12.84 10.82 -6.30
C ASN A 100 -11.94 10.92 -7.54
N TYR A 101 -11.69 9.80 -8.19
CA TYR A 101 -10.88 9.72 -9.40
C TYR A 101 -11.76 9.36 -10.60
N ASP A 102 -11.60 10.12 -11.66
CA ASP A 102 -12.19 9.87 -12.98
C ASP A 102 -11.10 9.80 -14.05
N ALA A 103 -11.16 8.74 -14.85
CA ALA A 103 -10.24 8.57 -15.96
C ALA A 103 -10.34 9.75 -16.97
N PRO A 104 -9.24 10.16 -17.61
CA PRO A 104 -7.93 9.49 -17.59
C PRO A 104 -7.00 9.95 -16.45
N ALA A 105 -7.33 11.02 -15.71
CA ALA A 105 -6.42 11.56 -14.70
C ALA A 105 -7.04 12.60 -13.75
N SER A 106 -8.35 12.84 -13.80
CA SER A 106 -9.01 13.81 -12.94
C SER A 106 -9.11 13.28 -11.51
N LYS A 107 -8.68 14.06 -10.52
CA LYS A 107 -8.83 13.76 -9.11
C LYS A 107 -9.47 14.94 -8.42
N HIS A 108 -10.46 14.66 -7.59
CA HIS A 108 -11.12 15.64 -6.73
C HIS A 108 -11.00 15.19 -5.28
N PHE A 109 -10.69 16.15 -4.41
CA PHE A 109 -10.49 15.91 -3.00
C PHE A 109 -11.51 16.67 -2.16
N THR A 110 -12.11 15.96 -1.20
CA THR A 110 -12.99 16.54 -0.20
C THR A 110 -12.37 16.35 1.18
N ILE A 111 -11.97 17.44 1.84
CA ILE A 111 -11.43 17.38 3.19
C ILE A 111 -12.57 17.12 4.16
N VAL A 112 -12.51 15.98 4.85
CA VAL A 112 -13.50 15.55 5.84
C VAL A 112 -13.19 16.16 7.21
N SER A 113 -11.92 16.11 7.60
CA SER A 113 -11.45 16.66 8.87
C SER A 113 -9.98 17.07 8.79
N ALA A 114 -9.57 18.02 9.61
CA ALA A 114 -8.18 18.38 9.79
C ALA A 114 -7.92 18.89 11.20
N THR A 115 -6.87 18.37 11.85
CA THR A 115 -6.50 18.71 13.22
C THR A 115 -5.01 19.04 13.34
N GLY A 116 -4.61 19.62 14.49
CA GLY A 116 -3.20 19.96 14.77
C GLY A 116 -2.76 21.29 14.17
N SER A 117 -1.50 21.41 13.81
CA SER A 117 -0.87 22.66 13.35
C SER A 117 -1.53 23.24 12.10
N LYS A 118 -2.10 24.44 12.21
CA LYS A 118 -2.71 25.18 11.09
C LYS A 118 -1.68 25.47 9.98
N LEU A 119 -0.44 25.70 10.36
CA LEU A 119 0.65 25.94 9.39
C LEU A 119 0.91 24.72 8.52
N ILE A 120 0.91 23.51 9.12
CA ILE A 120 1.05 22.26 8.38
C ILE A 120 -0.16 22.07 7.45
N GLN A 121 -1.37 22.26 7.97
CA GLN A 121 -2.59 22.12 7.18
C GLN A 121 -2.56 22.99 5.93
N THR A 122 -2.27 24.27 6.06
CA THR A 122 -2.31 25.24 4.93
C THR A 122 -1.09 25.16 4.02
N ARG A 123 0.12 24.93 4.56
CA ARG A 123 1.37 24.99 3.81
C ARG A 123 1.85 23.65 3.27
N VAL A 124 1.34 22.54 3.80
CA VAL A 124 1.71 21.22 3.34
C VAL A 124 0.49 20.50 2.77
N PHE A 125 -0.52 20.21 3.56
CA PHE A 125 -1.62 19.35 3.13
C PHE A 125 -2.43 19.94 1.97
N HIS A 126 -2.84 21.21 2.05
CA HIS A 126 -3.57 21.84 0.94
C HIS A 126 -2.74 21.87 -0.35
N ARG A 127 -1.44 22.18 -0.25
CA ARG A 127 -0.58 22.19 -1.43
C ARG A 127 -0.32 20.81 -2.01
N LEU A 128 -0.25 19.77 -1.16
CA LEU A 128 -0.18 18.39 -1.65
C LEU A 128 -1.39 18.04 -2.51
N LEU A 129 -2.59 18.38 -2.04
CA LEU A 129 -3.83 18.13 -2.80
C LEU A 129 -3.86 18.94 -4.10
N GLU A 130 -3.56 20.24 -4.05
CA GLU A 130 -3.47 21.10 -5.23
C GLU A 130 -2.45 20.58 -6.26
N THR A 131 -1.26 20.16 -5.80
CA THR A 131 -0.21 19.62 -6.67
C THR A 131 -0.65 18.31 -7.31
N GLU A 132 -1.35 17.44 -6.57
CA GLU A 132 -1.85 16.17 -7.10
C GLU A 132 -3.00 16.37 -8.09
N GLU A 133 -3.88 17.34 -7.89
CA GLU A 133 -4.89 17.71 -8.87
C GLU A 133 -4.26 18.21 -10.18
N GLN A 134 -3.22 19.06 -10.06
CA GLN A 134 -2.49 19.59 -11.22
C GLN A 134 -1.59 18.56 -11.92
N ALA A 135 -1.15 17.51 -11.21
CA ALA A 135 -0.32 16.44 -11.79
C ALA A 135 -1.04 15.63 -12.87
N GLY A 136 -2.36 15.75 -12.97
CA GLY A 136 -3.16 15.20 -14.06
C GLY A 136 -2.76 15.71 -15.45
N ASP A 137 -2.02 16.82 -15.56
CA ASP A 137 -1.59 17.39 -16.84
C ASP A 137 -0.58 16.48 -17.57
N ALA A 138 -0.83 16.24 -18.86
CA ALA A 138 -0.05 15.31 -19.67
C ALA A 138 1.46 15.68 -19.77
N SER A 139 1.80 16.97 -19.74
CA SER A 139 3.18 17.45 -19.79
C SER A 139 3.97 17.10 -18.52
N ASN A 140 3.35 17.21 -17.36
CA ASN A 140 3.98 16.90 -16.08
C ASN A 140 4.18 15.39 -15.92
N ARG A 141 3.21 14.60 -16.35
CA ARG A 141 3.29 13.13 -16.30
C ARG A 141 4.47 12.58 -17.08
N LYS A 142 4.70 13.06 -18.32
CA LYS A 142 5.82 12.57 -19.14
C LYS A 142 7.18 12.82 -18.51
N GLN A 143 7.36 13.93 -17.79
CA GLN A 143 8.63 14.28 -17.13
C GLN A 143 8.91 13.45 -15.87
N THR A 144 7.88 12.87 -15.26
CA THR A 144 7.98 12.12 -14.00
C THR A 144 7.71 10.62 -14.17
N GLU A 145 7.40 10.19 -15.39
CA GLU A 145 7.04 8.80 -15.70
C GLU A 145 8.19 7.83 -15.38
N LEU A 146 7.85 6.73 -14.69
CA LEU A 146 8.76 5.63 -14.42
C LEU A 146 8.86 4.74 -15.66
N GLY A 147 9.69 5.13 -16.60
CA GLY A 147 9.88 4.43 -17.86
C GLY A 147 11.30 4.58 -18.40
N SER A 148 11.60 3.84 -19.45
CA SER A 148 12.92 3.83 -20.09
C SER A 148 13.35 5.19 -20.68
N GLU A 149 12.42 6.12 -20.89
CA GLU A 149 12.73 7.48 -21.31
C GLU A 149 13.50 8.25 -20.22
N ASN A 150 13.05 8.14 -18.97
CA ASN A 150 13.58 8.89 -17.84
C ASN A 150 14.62 8.13 -17.02
N TYR A 151 14.61 6.78 -17.08
CA TYR A 151 15.37 5.94 -16.17
C TYR A 151 16.17 4.83 -16.88
N THR A 152 17.23 4.41 -16.20
CA THR A 152 17.95 3.18 -16.46
C THR A 152 17.56 2.18 -15.36
N PHE A 153 17.33 0.92 -15.77
CA PHE A 153 16.97 -0.15 -14.85
C PHE A 153 18.04 -1.23 -14.86
N SER A 154 18.30 -1.82 -13.69
CA SER A 154 19.11 -3.02 -13.58
C SER A 154 18.50 -3.99 -12.58
N LEU A 155 18.57 -5.30 -12.87
CA LEU A 155 18.05 -6.32 -11.98
C LEU A 155 18.97 -6.44 -10.77
N ALA A 156 18.43 -6.20 -9.56
CA ALA A 156 19.15 -6.42 -8.31
C ALA A 156 18.98 -7.85 -7.77
N GLY A 157 17.95 -8.58 -8.23
CA GLY A 157 17.63 -9.95 -7.81
C GLY A 157 16.12 -10.17 -7.69
N THR A 158 15.75 -11.14 -6.86
CA THR A 158 14.36 -11.46 -6.53
C THR A 158 14.17 -11.45 -5.01
N GLU A 159 12.98 -11.06 -4.54
CA GLU A 159 12.59 -11.10 -3.12
C GLU A 159 11.16 -11.63 -3.03
N GLY A 160 10.99 -12.87 -2.56
CA GLY A 160 9.71 -13.57 -2.60
C GLY A 160 9.15 -13.63 -4.02
N PRO A 161 7.90 -13.24 -4.25
CA PRO A 161 7.28 -13.25 -5.57
C PRO A 161 7.66 -12.05 -6.46
N ASN A 162 8.61 -11.21 -6.05
CA ASN A 162 8.93 -9.98 -6.76
C ASN A 162 10.32 -10.01 -7.42
N TYR A 163 10.42 -9.43 -8.62
CA TYR A 163 11.67 -8.93 -9.16
C TYR A 163 12.06 -7.63 -8.49
N VAL A 164 13.31 -7.46 -8.12
CA VAL A 164 13.83 -6.22 -7.53
C VAL A 164 14.69 -5.50 -8.56
N LEU A 165 14.28 -4.30 -8.95
CA LEU A 165 15.01 -3.48 -9.91
C LEU A 165 15.63 -2.28 -9.20
N ASN A 166 16.90 -2.01 -9.47
CA ASN A 166 17.48 -0.69 -9.21
C ASN A 166 17.00 0.27 -10.30
N VAL A 167 16.70 1.48 -9.89
CA VAL A 167 16.19 2.56 -10.73
C VAL A 167 17.10 3.76 -10.60
N GLU A 168 17.71 4.19 -11.71
CA GLU A 168 18.60 5.34 -11.79
C GLU A 168 18.09 6.35 -12.84
N PRO A 169 17.83 7.62 -12.48
CA PRO A 169 17.38 8.61 -13.44
C PRO A 169 18.51 8.97 -14.42
N LYS A 170 18.16 9.16 -15.69
CA LYS A 170 19.08 9.56 -16.74
C LYS A 170 19.57 10.99 -16.61
N VAL A 171 18.79 11.82 -15.89
CA VAL A 171 19.12 13.23 -15.60
C VAL A 171 18.87 13.54 -14.13
N GLU A 172 19.71 14.37 -13.55
CA GLU A 172 19.56 14.87 -12.17
C GLU A 172 18.39 15.86 -12.09
N SER A 173 17.29 15.44 -11.45
CA SER A 173 16.10 16.28 -11.26
C SER A 173 15.52 16.09 -9.86
N LYS A 174 14.93 17.14 -9.31
CA LYS A 174 14.16 17.05 -8.05
C LYS A 174 12.83 16.31 -8.19
N PHE A 175 12.41 16.06 -9.42
CA PHE A 175 11.18 15.34 -9.76
C PHE A 175 11.42 13.86 -10.11
N LEU A 176 12.69 13.46 -10.26
CA LEU A 176 13.08 12.09 -10.51
C LEU A 176 13.73 11.49 -9.26
N TYR A 177 13.67 10.17 -9.17
CA TYR A 177 14.06 9.43 -7.97
C TYR A 177 15.05 8.33 -8.31
N ARG A 178 15.96 8.03 -7.39
CA ARG A 178 16.82 6.84 -7.46
C ARG A 178 16.53 5.90 -6.32
N GLY A 179 16.61 4.61 -6.56
CA GLY A 179 16.36 3.61 -5.52
C GLY A 179 16.03 2.25 -6.07
N LYS A 180 15.08 1.58 -5.44
CA LYS A 180 14.62 0.25 -5.81
C LYS A 180 13.11 0.21 -5.96
N ILE A 181 12.65 -0.62 -6.89
CA ILE A 181 11.25 -1.00 -7.04
C ILE A 181 11.12 -2.52 -7.00
N TRP A 182 10.05 -2.99 -6.41
CA TRP A 182 9.64 -4.39 -6.38
C TRP A 182 8.48 -4.57 -7.33
N VAL A 183 8.66 -5.46 -8.28
CA VAL A 183 7.69 -5.77 -9.34
C VAL A 183 7.20 -7.18 -9.15
N ASP A 184 5.90 -7.37 -8.92
CA ASP A 184 5.28 -8.68 -8.83
C ASP A 184 5.57 -9.51 -10.08
N GLY A 185 6.03 -10.75 -9.89
CA GLY A 185 6.48 -11.61 -10.98
C GLY A 185 5.37 -12.26 -11.80
N HIS A 186 4.14 -12.19 -11.32
CA HIS A 186 2.97 -12.72 -12.02
C HIS A 186 2.18 -11.61 -12.74
N ASP A 187 1.87 -10.54 -12.01
CA ASP A 187 1.03 -9.46 -12.50
C ASP A 187 1.83 -8.32 -13.17
N PHE A 188 3.14 -8.32 -13.01
CA PHE A 188 4.04 -7.24 -13.46
C PHE A 188 3.51 -5.87 -13.01
N ALA A 189 3.28 -5.75 -11.71
CA ALA A 189 2.84 -4.51 -11.05
C ALA A 189 3.85 -4.11 -9.99
N VAL A 190 4.03 -2.81 -9.78
CA VAL A 190 4.84 -2.33 -8.65
C VAL A 190 4.10 -2.60 -7.35
N THR A 191 4.76 -3.28 -6.41
CA THR A 191 4.24 -3.60 -5.08
C THR A 191 4.88 -2.75 -3.98
N ARG A 192 6.14 -2.32 -4.19
CA ARG A 192 6.88 -1.48 -3.25
C ARG A 192 7.89 -0.59 -3.98
N ILE A 193 8.13 0.58 -3.46
CA ILE A 193 9.17 1.51 -3.89
C ILE A 193 9.93 1.98 -2.65
N GLU A 194 11.26 1.97 -2.73
CA GLU A 194 12.17 2.60 -1.76
C GLU A 194 13.14 3.49 -2.53
N ALA A 195 13.02 4.79 -2.35
CA ALA A 195 13.74 5.74 -3.18
C ALA A 195 14.10 7.02 -2.44
N GLN A 196 14.93 7.82 -3.09
CA GLN A 196 15.25 9.19 -2.70
C GLN A 196 15.25 10.09 -3.95
N PRO A 197 14.97 11.40 -3.81
CA PRO A 197 15.07 12.31 -4.94
C PRO A 197 16.46 12.28 -5.56
N ALA A 198 16.53 12.29 -6.89
CA ALA A 198 17.81 12.32 -7.61
C ALA A 198 18.61 13.59 -7.30
N LYS A 199 17.90 14.70 -7.07
CA LYS A 199 18.47 15.98 -6.62
C LYS A 199 17.74 16.45 -5.39
N SER A 200 18.47 16.99 -4.41
CA SER A 200 17.85 17.55 -3.20
C SER A 200 16.77 18.58 -3.57
N PRO A 201 15.54 18.45 -3.04
CA PRO A 201 14.44 19.36 -3.38
C PRO A 201 14.67 20.81 -2.88
N SER A 202 15.51 21.00 -1.85
CA SER A 202 15.89 22.33 -1.35
C SER A 202 17.27 22.35 -0.72
N PHE A 203 17.88 23.55 -0.58
CA PHE A 203 19.15 23.73 0.14
C PHE A 203 19.09 23.25 1.59
N TRP A 204 17.92 23.30 2.21
CA TRP A 204 17.70 22.94 3.61
C TRP A 204 17.52 21.44 3.84
N THR A 205 17.18 20.69 2.80
CA THR A 205 16.99 19.24 2.87
C THR A 205 18.34 18.55 2.74
N THR A 206 18.70 17.76 3.75
CA THR A 206 19.94 16.97 3.72
C THR A 206 19.69 15.56 3.19
N LYS A 207 18.55 14.96 3.52
CA LYS A 207 18.16 13.62 3.09
C LYS A 207 16.63 13.53 3.03
N SER A 208 16.14 12.86 2.01
CA SER A 208 14.73 12.46 1.93
C SER A 208 14.64 11.02 1.48
N MET A 209 13.87 10.20 2.20
CA MET A 209 13.61 8.80 1.90
C MET A 209 12.13 8.59 1.72
N ILE A 210 11.77 7.86 0.70
CA ILE A 210 10.40 7.56 0.31
C ILE A 210 10.21 6.05 0.37
N HIS A 211 9.15 5.64 1.03
CA HIS A 211 8.66 4.27 1.07
C HIS A 211 7.22 4.25 0.61
N HIS A 212 6.96 3.62 -0.52
CA HIS A 212 5.63 3.41 -1.04
C HIS A 212 5.29 1.94 -1.07
N THR A 213 4.09 1.60 -0.66
CA THR A 213 3.52 0.26 -0.84
C THR A 213 2.20 0.35 -1.60
N TYR A 214 1.90 -0.71 -2.33
CA TYR A 214 0.69 -0.85 -3.13
C TYR A 214 -0.12 -2.04 -2.65
N GLN A 215 -1.40 -2.00 -2.90
CA GLN A 215 -2.34 -3.10 -2.62
C GLN A 215 -3.09 -3.47 -3.89
N ARG A 216 -3.39 -4.75 -4.02
CA ARG A 216 -4.22 -5.27 -5.08
C ARG A 216 -5.69 -5.06 -4.71
N VAL A 217 -6.43 -4.35 -5.55
CA VAL A 217 -7.86 -4.05 -5.41
C VAL A 217 -8.61 -4.75 -6.53
N ASP A 218 -9.73 -5.39 -6.20
CA ASP A 218 -10.59 -6.17 -7.11
C ASP A 218 -9.83 -7.19 -7.97
N ASN A 219 -8.74 -7.73 -7.43
CA ASN A 219 -7.84 -8.68 -8.09
C ASN A 219 -7.23 -8.20 -9.42
N GLU A 220 -7.30 -6.92 -9.73
CA GLU A 220 -6.86 -6.36 -11.01
C GLU A 220 -5.98 -5.12 -10.86
N PHE A 221 -6.38 -4.17 -9.99
CA PHE A 221 -5.72 -2.88 -9.88
C PHE A 221 -4.71 -2.86 -8.74
N TYR A 222 -3.54 -2.28 -8.98
CA TYR A 222 -2.53 -2.00 -7.96
C TYR A 222 -2.59 -0.53 -7.59
N LEU A 223 -3.24 -0.24 -6.48
CA LEU A 223 -3.45 1.12 -5.98
C LEU A 223 -2.59 1.38 -4.73
N PRO A 224 -2.21 2.62 -4.44
CA PRO A 224 -1.45 2.95 -3.25
C PRO A 224 -2.08 2.39 -1.97
N LYS A 225 -1.26 1.91 -1.04
CA LYS A 225 -1.64 1.46 0.29
C LYS A 225 -1.10 2.41 1.36
N GLU A 226 0.19 2.72 1.26
CA GLU A 226 0.86 3.64 2.18
C GLU A 226 1.96 4.39 1.41
N ASN A 227 2.10 5.66 1.72
CA ASN A 227 3.25 6.47 1.37
C ASN A 227 3.86 7.05 2.64
N LYS A 228 5.13 6.77 2.89
CA LYS A 228 5.88 7.34 4.01
C LYS A 228 7.12 8.05 3.49
N THR A 229 7.20 9.35 3.77
CA THR A 229 8.35 10.19 3.41
C THR A 229 9.01 10.70 4.68
N ILE A 230 10.31 10.45 4.84
CA ILE A 230 11.13 10.92 5.95
C ILE A 230 12.14 11.92 5.41
N THR A 231 12.05 13.17 5.85
CA THR A 231 12.89 14.28 5.38
C THR A 231 13.68 14.87 6.55
N SER A 232 15.01 14.91 6.42
CA SER A 232 15.92 15.52 7.40
C SER A 232 16.40 16.88 6.89
N VAL A 233 16.57 17.84 7.81
CA VAL A 233 16.98 19.22 7.50
C VAL A 233 18.31 19.60 8.18
N ARG A 234 19.03 20.56 7.55
CA ARG A 234 20.40 20.95 7.96
C ARG A 234 20.53 21.49 9.37
N LEU A 235 19.52 22.15 9.92
CA LEU A 235 19.56 22.74 11.26
C LEU A 235 19.04 21.82 12.37
N GLY A 236 18.98 20.54 12.10
CA GLY A 236 18.50 19.55 13.04
C GLY A 236 16.98 19.52 13.12
N GLY A 237 16.41 18.53 12.51
CA GLY A 237 14.98 18.24 12.54
C GLY A 237 14.65 17.20 11.49
N THR A 238 13.57 16.48 11.76
CA THR A 238 13.03 15.46 10.85
C THR A 238 11.53 15.65 10.73
N ALA A 239 11.04 15.67 9.49
CA ALA A 239 9.62 15.56 9.21
C ALA A 239 9.32 14.18 8.65
N THR A 240 8.28 13.57 9.19
CA THR A 240 7.71 12.34 8.67
C THR A 240 6.31 12.63 8.18
N LEU A 241 6.09 12.48 6.88
CA LEU A 241 4.77 12.49 6.27
C LEU A 241 4.36 11.05 6.01
N THR A 242 3.20 10.65 6.52
CA THR A 242 2.56 9.37 6.23
C THR A 242 1.20 9.63 5.59
N ILE A 243 0.93 8.96 4.48
CA ILE A 243 -0.37 8.96 3.81
C ILE A 243 -0.82 7.50 3.73
N GLU A 244 -1.93 7.18 4.37
CA GLU A 244 -2.58 5.88 4.30
C GLU A 244 -3.77 5.95 3.37
N TYR A 245 -3.94 4.94 2.53
CA TYR A 245 -4.99 4.87 1.52
C TYR A 245 -5.93 3.72 1.84
N GLN A 246 -7.21 3.99 1.97
CA GLN A 246 -8.21 3.05 2.48
C GLN A 246 -9.50 3.07 1.65
N SER A 247 -10.28 2.01 1.81
CA SER A 247 -11.68 1.95 1.36
C SER A 247 -11.87 2.23 -0.13
N TYR A 248 -11.02 1.67 -0.97
CA TYR A 248 -11.19 1.77 -2.42
C TYR A 248 -12.48 1.09 -2.89
N GLN A 249 -13.26 1.81 -3.68
CA GLN A 249 -14.38 1.29 -4.45
C GLN A 249 -14.10 1.62 -5.91
N VAL A 250 -13.84 0.60 -6.72
CA VAL A 250 -13.38 0.78 -8.11
C VAL A 250 -14.49 0.45 -9.09
N THR A 251 -14.57 1.23 -10.15
CA THR A 251 -15.38 0.92 -11.32
C THR A 251 -14.45 0.74 -12.51
N ALA A 252 -14.44 -0.48 -13.05
CA ALA A 252 -13.67 -0.83 -14.24
C ALA A 252 -14.53 -0.68 -15.49
N ALA A 253 -13.88 -0.40 -16.62
CA ALA A 253 -14.51 -0.57 -17.92
C ALA A 253 -14.90 -2.05 -18.11
N LYS A 254 -16.13 -2.33 -18.55
CA LYS A 254 -16.48 -3.69 -19.01
C LYS A 254 -15.50 -4.08 -20.10
N PRO A 255 -14.94 -5.30 -20.10
CA PRO A 255 -14.09 -5.75 -21.19
C PRO A 255 -14.85 -5.60 -22.50
N LEU A 256 -14.48 -4.63 -23.31
CA LEU A 256 -15.02 -4.52 -24.67
C LEU A 256 -14.30 -5.59 -25.46
N ALA A 257 -15.01 -6.67 -25.82
CA ALA A 257 -14.48 -7.70 -26.67
C ALA A 257 -13.88 -7.02 -27.92
N LEU A 258 -12.54 -7.05 -28.00
CA LEU A 258 -11.74 -6.84 -29.21
C LEU A 258 -12.12 -5.66 -30.13
N ALA A 259 -12.04 -4.43 -29.62
CA ALA A 259 -11.80 -3.28 -30.49
C ALA A 259 -10.41 -2.73 -30.19
N ARG A 260 -9.43 -3.12 -31.01
CA ARG A 260 -8.13 -2.44 -31.09
C ARG A 260 -8.33 -1.01 -31.57
N LYS A 261 -8.69 -0.10 -30.68
CA LYS A 261 -8.44 1.32 -30.91
C LYS A 261 -7.01 1.61 -30.44
N PRO A 262 -6.25 2.43 -31.19
CA PRO A 262 -4.93 2.85 -30.72
C PRO A 262 -5.09 3.52 -29.35
N VAL A 263 -4.46 2.94 -28.35
CA VAL A 263 -4.38 3.50 -26.99
C VAL A 263 -3.66 4.83 -27.13
N PRO A 264 -4.20 5.94 -26.58
CA PRO A 264 -3.46 7.21 -26.54
C PRO A 264 -2.11 6.96 -25.84
N SER A 265 -1.04 7.35 -26.48
CA SER A 265 0.32 7.25 -25.94
C SER A 265 0.35 7.82 -24.52
N ALA A 266 0.92 7.04 -23.59
CA ALA A 266 1.36 7.44 -22.28
C ALA A 266 0.27 7.68 -21.20
N VAL A 267 -0.24 6.58 -20.64
CA VAL A 267 -0.51 6.58 -19.22
C VAL A 267 0.66 5.84 -18.56
N GLY A 268 1.78 6.52 -18.47
CA GLY A 268 2.94 6.02 -17.75
C GLY A 268 2.67 6.01 -16.25
N PHE A 269 3.29 5.09 -15.55
CA PHE A 269 3.32 5.09 -14.09
C PHE A 269 4.14 6.30 -13.63
N ALA A 270 3.45 7.38 -13.23
CA ALA A 270 4.10 8.50 -12.56
C ALA A 270 4.39 8.13 -11.10
N TRP A 271 5.49 8.65 -10.56
CA TRP A 271 5.74 8.58 -9.12
C TRP A 271 4.55 9.20 -8.39
N PRO A 272 3.88 8.45 -7.49
CA PRO A 272 2.57 8.84 -6.94
C PRO A 272 2.56 10.20 -6.23
N ASP A 273 3.74 10.69 -5.77
CA ASP A 273 3.87 11.89 -4.95
C ASP A 273 5.09 12.73 -5.33
N GLY A 274 5.29 12.98 -6.60
CA GLY A 274 6.38 13.87 -7.06
C GLY A 274 6.39 15.27 -6.39
N GLY A 275 5.27 15.67 -5.79
CA GLY A 275 5.11 16.90 -5.02
C GLY A 275 5.37 16.79 -3.52
N SER A 276 5.16 15.61 -2.90
CA SER A 276 5.16 15.50 -1.42
C SER A 276 6.48 15.89 -0.76
N ASN A 277 7.61 15.51 -1.37
CA ASN A 277 8.93 15.86 -0.86
C ASN A 277 9.23 17.36 -1.00
N GLN A 278 8.77 17.97 -2.10
CA GLN A 278 8.95 19.38 -2.35
C GLN A 278 8.16 20.21 -1.34
N GLU A 279 6.92 19.83 -1.07
CA GLU A 279 6.05 20.57 -0.14
C GLU A 279 6.53 20.46 1.31
N VAL A 280 6.97 19.27 1.74
CA VAL A 280 7.59 19.09 3.06
C VAL A 280 8.89 19.91 3.17
N ALA A 281 9.72 19.95 2.13
CA ALA A 281 10.94 20.73 2.10
C ALA A 281 10.66 22.26 2.11
N ASN A 282 9.62 22.70 1.38
CA ASN A 282 9.18 24.09 1.38
C ASN A 282 8.64 24.53 2.75
N PHE A 283 7.83 23.67 3.40
CA PHE A 283 7.36 23.90 4.76
C PHE A 283 8.52 24.07 5.74
N MET A 284 9.54 23.21 5.65
CA MET A 284 10.71 23.27 6.50
C MET A 284 11.49 24.58 6.32
N SER A 285 11.55 25.09 5.09
CA SER A 285 12.25 26.36 4.79
C SER A 285 11.50 27.59 5.27
N SER A 286 10.18 27.52 5.41
CA SER A 286 9.30 28.66 5.79
C SER A 286 9.13 28.84 7.30
N ARG A 287 9.71 27.98 8.14
CA ARG A 287 9.66 28.05 9.61
C ARG A 287 10.70 28.99 10.23
N ARG A 288 11.36 29.79 9.45
CA ARG A 288 12.26 30.88 9.88
C ARG A 288 11.53 32.23 9.80
#